data_1b2f48173d54401dea89776d8131996f
#
_entry.id   1b2f48173d54401dea89776d8131996f
#
_cell.length_a   1.000
_cell.length_b   1.000
_cell.length_c   1.000
_cell.angle_alpha   90.00
_cell.angle_beta   90.00
_cell.angle_gamma   90.00
#
_symmetry.space_group_name_H-M   'P 1'
#
loop_
_entity.id
_entity.type
_entity.pdbx_description
1 polymer ?
#
loop_
_entity_poly.entity_id
_entity_poly.type
_entity_poly.pdbx_seq_one_letter_code
_entity_poly.pdbx_strand_id
1 'polypeptide(L)'
;MMMLIPVLGDQLSPSLASLQNVDRSKAVVLLMEVWDEATYVRHHKKKIAFIFSAMRHFAEELRADGWFVDYVTLDDPENTQSFTDEVGRAARKYRATSIRAVSGAEYRVFQAQKTWSDKIGIPCDVLEDDRFICSLEDFKRWEKGRKTLRMEYFYRDMRQKTGLLMNPDDTPVGGQWNFDHDNREKPPAGLNYPSPERFEPDAITKKVLNLVKARFGDHFGDLEPFTLPVTRQQALKALEAFIDISLPDFGRFQDAMMTGQDYLYHSSLSLCINTGLLTPLEVCEAAATAYENGDAPINSVEGFIRQIIGWREYMRGMYWRDMPQFASRNALAAERPLPDFFWTGKTEMNCLAQSIDQTNREAYAHHIQRLMVLGNFALLAGINPQEISDWFLVVYFDAFEWVELPNVIGMSQFADGGKIASKPYVGSGAYINRMSDYCGKCHFDVKQKTGVKACPFNALYWDFLARHETRFSKNMRMKNMYATWHRFTEDKRQGYRASASAFLETLTPASSGWARE
;
A
#
# COMPACT_ATOMS: atom_id res chain seq x y z
N MET A 1 -35.93 10.59 17.39
CA MET A 1 -35.46 9.53 16.46
C MET A 1 -33.96 9.37 16.67
N MET A 2 -33.49 8.15 16.85
CA MET A 2 -32.07 7.87 17.11
C MET A 2 -31.40 7.44 15.81
N MET A 3 -30.25 8.02 15.49
CA MET A 3 -29.41 7.66 14.34
C MET A 3 -28.24 6.80 14.82
N LEU A 4 -27.95 5.69 14.11
CA LEU A 4 -26.75 4.90 14.33
C LEU A 4 -25.70 5.25 13.27
N ILE A 5 -24.47 5.51 13.73
CA ILE A 5 -23.35 5.91 12.87
C ILE A 5 -22.22 4.88 13.03
N PRO A 6 -22.19 3.82 12.23
CA PRO A 6 -21.05 2.91 12.19
C PRO A 6 -19.81 3.60 11.62
N VAL A 7 -18.67 3.47 12.31
CA VAL A 7 -17.36 3.95 11.86
C VAL A 7 -16.41 2.75 11.81
N LEU A 8 -15.80 2.51 10.65
CA LEU A 8 -14.91 1.39 10.41
C LEU A 8 -13.46 1.72 10.84
N GLY A 9 -12.65 0.69 11.03
CA GLY A 9 -11.27 0.83 11.50
C GLY A 9 -10.32 1.57 10.55
N ASP A 10 -10.72 1.77 9.31
CA ASP A 10 -10.02 2.60 8.32
C ASP A 10 -10.64 4.00 8.13
N GLN A 11 -11.59 4.43 8.99
CA GLN A 11 -12.36 5.68 8.86
C GLN A 11 -12.19 6.62 10.08
N LEU A 12 -10.99 6.65 10.67
CA LEU A 12 -10.72 7.31 11.95
C LEU A 12 -10.43 8.82 11.79
N SER A 13 -11.35 9.55 11.16
CA SER A 13 -11.27 10.99 10.96
C SER A 13 -12.40 11.73 11.68
N PRO A 14 -12.10 12.78 12.45
CA PRO A 14 -13.14 13.61 13.08
C PRO A 14 -13.96 14.41 12.06
N SER A 15 -13.42 14.60 10.84
CA SER A 15 -14.12 15.27 9.73
C SER A 15 -14.95 14.31 8.85
N LEU A 16 -15.06 13.03 9.22
CA LEU A 16 -15.78 12.02 8.45
C LEU A 16 -17.22 12.46 8.12
N ALA A 17 -17.66 12.34 6.88
CA ALA A 17 -18.93 12.84 6.38
C ALA A 17 -20.15 12.37 7.22
N SER A 18 -20.11 11.14 7.74
CA SER A 18 -21.18 10.61 8.59
C SER A 18 -21.30 11.29 9.94
N LEU A 19 -20.25 11.96 10.43
CA LEU A 19 -20.21 12.71 11.68
C LEU A 19 -20.57 14.19 11.49
N GLN A 20 -20.64 14.70 10.26
CA GLN A 20 -20.89 16.10 10.00
C GLN A 20 -22.39 16.44 9.99
N ASN A 21 -22.74 17.61 10.52
CA ASN A 21 -24.12 18.14 10.56
C ASN A 21 -25.11 17.18 11.25
N VAL A 22 -24.69 16.53 12.33
CA VAL A 22 -25.49 15.59 13.12
C VAL A 22 -25.81 16.19 14.50
N ASP A 23 -27.06 16.05 14.95
CA ASP A 23 -27.45 16.32 16.34
C ASP A 23 -26.91 15.18 17.23
N ARG A 24 -25.78 15.43 17.90
CA ARG A 24 -25.09 14.45 18.76
C ARG A 24 -26.00 13.85 19.84
N SER A 25 -27.00 14.60 20.32
CA SER A 25 -27.96 14.11 21.34
C SER A 25 -28.91 13.02 20.80
N LYS A 26 -28.98 12.87 19.48
CA LYS A 26 -29.83 11.90 18.76
C LYS A 26 -29.04 10.90 17.94
N ALA A 27 -27.77 10.75 18.23
CA ALA A 27 -26.88 9.85 17.49
C ALA A 27 -26.06 8.96 18.43
N VAL A 28 -25.78 7.75 17.96
CA VAL A 28 -24.85 6.81 18.58
C VAL A 28 -23.77 6.49 17.55
N VAL A 29 -22.51 6.76 17.87
CA VAL A 29 -21.38 6.31 17.06
C VAL A 29 -21.03 4.89 17.49
N LEU A 30 -20.99 3.97 16.54
CA LEU A 30 -20.63 2.57 16.77
C LEU A 30 -19.24 2.29 16.18
N LEU A 31 -18.28 1.90 17.03
CA LEU A 31 -17.02 1.30 16.62
C LEU A 31 -16.98 -0.15 17.10
N MET A 32 -16.48 -1.06 16.28
CA MET A 32 -16.52 -2.49 16.57
C MET A 32 -15.27 -3.21 16.05
N GLU A 33 -14.63 -3.95 16.96
CA GLU A 33 -13.60 -4.92 16.60
C GLU A 33 -14.31 -6.24 16.28
N VAL A 34 -14.23 -6.71 15.04
CA VAL A 34 -14.90 -7.95 14.62
C VAL A 34 -13.90 -8.94 14.05
N TRP A 35 -14.13 -10.23 14.36
CA TRP A 35 -13.27 -11.33 13.94
C TRP A 35 -13.19 -11.45 12.42
N ASP A 36 -14.33 -11.37 11.74
CA ASP A 36 -14.41 -11.45 10.28
C ASP A 36 -13.49 -10.45 9.57
N GLU A 37 -13.37 -9.23 10.12
CA GLU A 37 -12.49 -8.20 9.55
C GLU A 37 -11.02 -8.44 9.88
N ALA A 38 -10.72 -8.93 11.08
CA ALA A 38 -9.35 -9.18 11.51
C ALA A 38 -8.74 -10.44 10.84
N THR A 39 -9.58 -11.33 10.28
CA THR A 39 -9.16 -12.65 9.81
C THR A 39 -9.54 -13.01 8.37
N TYR A 40 -10.21 -12.11 7.60
CA TYR A 40 -10.50 -12.41 6.18
C TYR A 40 -9.21 -12.68 5.37
N VAL A 41 -8.08 -12.17 5.84
CA VAL A 41 -6.71 -12.62 5.58
C VAL A 41 -5.94 -12.58 6.89
N ARG A 42 -4.87 -13.39 7.01
CA ARG A 42 -4.07 -13.46 8.24
C ARG A 42 -3.12 -12.27 8.37
N HIS A 43 -3.67 -11.07 8.55
CA HIS A 43 -2.93 -9.83 8.62
C HIS A 43 -1.73 -9.87 9.57
N HIS A 44 -0.68 -9.13 9.24
CA HIS A 44 0.46 -8.91 10.13
C HIS A 44 0.01 -8.42 11.51
N LYS A 45 0.60 -8.97 12.58
CA LYS A 45 0.25 -8.63 13.96
C LYS A 45 0.27 -7.13 14.26
N LYS A 46 1.26 -6.39 13.73
CA LYS A 46 1.35 -4.92 13.90
C LYS A 46 0.19 -4.18 13.25
N LYS A 47 -0.35 -4.67 12.11
CA LYS A 47 -1.51 -4.05 11.46
C LYS A 47 -2.76 -4.16 12.34
N ILE A 48 -3.04 -5.36 12.87
CA ILE A 48 -4.17 -5.58 13.78
C ILE A 48 -4.02 -4.71 15.03
N ALA A 49 -2.83 -4.73 15.63
CA ALA A 49 -2.52 -3.94 16.82
C ALA A 49 -2.69 -2.43 16.58
N PHE A 50 -2.25 -1.94 15.42
CA PHE A 50 -2.43 -0.54 15.06
C PHE A 50 -3.91 -0.17 14.92
N ILE A 51 -4.66 -0.93 14.12
CA ILE A 51 -6.07 -0.62 13.83
C ILE A 51 -6.89 -0.61 15.12
N PHE A 52 -6.77 -1.65 15.96
CA PHE A 52 -7.51 -1.70 17.22
C PHE A 52 -7.08 -0.61 18.21
N SER A 53 -5.78 -0.30 18.29
CA SER A 53 -5.30 0.80 19.14
C SER A 53 -5.85 2.14 18.65
N ALA A 54 -5.77 2.42 17.35
CA ALA A 54 -6.26 3.66 16.78
C ALA A 54 -7.80 3.80 16.93
N MET A 55 -8.56 2.73 16.73
CA MET A 55 -10.01 2.71 16.96
C MET A 55 -10.37 3.04 18.43
N ARG A 56 -9.67 2.44 19.41
CA ARG A 56 -9.91 2.69 20.83
C ARG A 56 -9.60 4.14 21.21
N HIS A 57 -8.48 4.68 20.72
CA HIS A 57 -8.14 6.10 20.95
C HIS A 57 -9.14 7.03 20.28
N PHE A 58 -9.54 6.76 19.05
CA PHE A 58 -10.53 7.56 18.35
C PHE A 58 -11.90 7.57 19.07
N ALA A 59 -12.29 6.44 19.66
CA ALA A 59 -13.49 6.37 20.49
C ALA A 59 -13.40 7.30 21.72
N GLU A 60 -12.24 7.35 22.39
CA GLU A 60 -12.02 8.28 23.51
C GLU A 60 -12.01 9.75 23.05
N GLU A 61 -11.40 10.05 21.90
CA GLU A 61 -11.43 11.39 21.31
C GLU A 61 -12.86 11.83 21.00
N LEU A 62 -13.68 10.97 20.41
CA LEU A 62 -15.09 11.27 20.14
C LEU A 62 -15.90 11.47 21.44
N ARG A 63 -15.67 10.66 22.47
CA ARG A 63 -16.30 10.83 23.79
C ARG A 63 -15.93 12.17 24.43
N ALA A 64 -14.65 12.54 24.36
CA ALA A 64 -14.17 13.83 24.86
C ALA A 64 -14.79 15.02 24.10
N ASP A 65 -15.10 14.84 22.81
CA ASP A 65 -15.81 15.80 21.95
C ASP A 65 -17.34 15.75 22.12
N GLY A 66 -17.86 14.99 23.10
CA GLY A 66 -19.28 14.97 23.48
C GLY A 66 -20.15 14.02 22.64
N TRP A 67 -19.58 13.07 21.91
CA TRP A 67 -20.33 12.02 21.25
C TRP A 67 -20.70 10.88 22.21
N PHE A 68 -21.86 10.30 22.03
CA PHE A 68 -22.18 9.02 22.64
C PHE A 68 -21.61 7.90 21.76
N VAL A 69 -20.60 7.18 22.29
CA VAL A 69 -19.87 6.14 21.55
C VAL A 69 -20.09 4.78 22.20
N ASP A 70 -20.69 3.85 21.43
CA ASP A 70 -20.71 2.42 21.72
C ASP A 70 -19.48 1.78 21.07
N TYR A 71 -18.56 1.30 21.90
CA TYR A 71 -17.36 0.61 21.44
C TYR A 71 -17.45 -0.87 21.80
N VAL A 72 -17.43 -1.73 20.81
CA VAL A 72 -17.49 -3.18 20.95
C VAL A 72 -16.10 -3.77 20.78
N THR A 73 -15.54 -4.32 21.86
CA THR A 73 -14.23 -4.99 21.79
C THR A 73 -14.36 -6.38 21.20
N LEU A 74 -13.26 -6.92 20.67
CA LEU A 74 -13.23 -8.26 20.05
C LEU A 74 -13.69 -9.36 21.02
N ASP A 75 -13.32 -9.25 22.30
CA ASP A 75 -13.64 -10.23 23.36
C ASP A 75 -14.94 -9.92 24.11
N ASP A 76 -15.73 -8.95 23.65
CA ASP A 76 -17.06 -8.70 24.22
C ASP A 76 -17.95 -9.94 23.98
N PRO A 77 -18.53 -10.54 25.03
CA PRO A 77 -19.35 -11.76 24.90
C PRO A 77 -20.61 -11.58 24.05
N GLU A 78 -21.06 -10.33 23.87
CA GLU A 78 -22.20 -10.00 22.99
C GLU A 78 -21.80 -9.67 21.56
N ASN A 79 -20.49 -9.60 21.26
CA ASN A 79 -19.98 -9.30 19.94
C ASN A 79 -20.34 -10.40 18.94
N THR A 80 -21.07 -10.06 17.90
CA THR A 80 -21.50 -10.99 16.85
C THR A 80 -20.41 -11.30 15.83
N GLN A 81 -19.27 -10.67 15.93
CA GLN A 81 -18.05 -10.89 15.14
C GLN A 81 -18.16 -10.53 13.64
N SER A 82 -19.25 -9.90 13.20
CA SER A 82 -19.40 -9.35 11.84
C SER A 82 -19.93 -7.92 11.84
N PHE A 83 -19.52 -7.11 10.86
CA PHE A 83 -20.01 -5.72 10.76
C PHE A 83 -21.54 -5.65 10.64
N THR A 84 -22.13 -6.45 9.75
CA THR A 84 -23.58 -6.40 9.50
C THR A 84 -24.39 -6.75 10.74
N ASP A 85 -23.98 -7.81 11.44
CA ASP A 85 -24.73 -8.29 12.60
C ASP A 85 -24.54 -7.37 13.81
N GLU A 86 -23.33 -6.79 14.00
CA GLU A 86 -23.09 -5.79 15.05
C GLU A 86 -23.89 -4.50 14.81
N VAL A 87 -23.93 -4.00 13.57
CA VAL A 87 -24.78 -2.85 13.23
C VAL A 87 -26.23 -3.16 13.49
N GLY A 88 -26.71 -4.37 13.16
CA GLY A 88 -28.06 -4.84 13.45
C GLY A 88 -28.32 -4.96 14.96
N ARG A 89 -27.36 -5.50 15.75
CA ARG A 89 -27.46 -5.57 17.21
C ARG A 89 -27.55 -4.18 17.84
N ALA A 90 -26.67 -3.27 17.45
CA ALA A 90 -26.67 -1.89 17.95
C ALA A 90 -27.95 -1.12 17.55
N ALA A 91 -28.45 -1.31 16.32
CA ALA A 91 -29.70 -0.70 15.87
C ALA A 91 -30.89 -1.11 16.78
N ARG A 92 -30.98 -2.39 17.14
CA ARG A 92 -31.99 -2.87 18.10
C ARG A 92 -31.77 -2.34 19.51
N LYS A 93 -30.53 -2.38 20.02
CA LYS A 93 -30.14 -1.90 21.37
C LYS A 93 -30.57 -0.45 21.60
N TYR A 94 -30.30 0.41 20.62
CA TYR A 94 -30.57 1.84 20.71
C TYR A 94 -31.91 2.26 20.07
N ARG A 95 -32.71 1.31 19.57
CA ARG A 95 -33.95 1.58 18.84
C ARG A 95 -33.74 2.62 17.74
N ALA A 96 -32.63 2.44 16.99
CA ALA A 96 -32.29 3.36 15.92
C ALA A 96 -33.35 3.33 14.83
N THR A 97 -33.65 4.50 14.28
CA THR A 97 -34.63 4.67 13.19
C THR A 97 -33.97 4.87 11.85
N SER A 98 -32.66 5.10 11.83
CA SER A 98 -31.84 5.22 10.61
C SER A 98 -30.38 4.87 10.90
N ILE A 99 -29.67 4.45 9.85
CA ILE A 99 -28.23 4.28 9.86
C ILE A 99 -27.63 5.30 8.90
N ARG A 100 -26.50 5.91 9.29
CA ARG A 100 -25.72 6.79 8.43
C ARG A 100 -24.25 6.35 8.48
N ALA A 101 -23.73 5.83 7.37
CA ALA A 101 -22.38 5.30 7.26
C ALA A 101 -21.62 5.98 6.14
N VAL A 102 -20.28 5.94 6.19
CA VAL A 102 -19.45 6.23 5.03
C VAL A 102 -19.15 4.91 4.31
N SER A 103 -19.11 4.95 2.99
CA SER A 103 -18.78 3.79 2.14
C SER A 103 -17.46 3.16 2.56
N GLY A 104 -17.46 1.85 2.74
CA GLY A 104 -16.21 1.11 2.95
C GLY A 104 -15.27 1.27 1.75
N ALA A 105 -13.99 1.42 2.02
CA ALA A 105 -12.99 1.59 0.97
C ALA A 105 -12.75 0.31 0.15
N GLU A 106 -13.11 -0.85 0.69
CA GLU A 106 -12.99 -2.16 0.03
C GLU A 106 -14.31 -2.66 -0.55
N TYR A 107 -14.24 -3.26 -1.73
CA TYR A 107 -15.42 -3.71 -2.47
C TYR A 107 -16.30 -4.67 -1.67
N ARG A 108 -15.71 -5.64 -0.93
CA ARG A 108 -16.44 -6.60 -0.10
C ARG A 108 -17.25 -5.91 1.01
N VAL A 109 -16.66 -4.90 1.67
CA VAL A 109 -17.32 -4.14 2.75
C VAL A 109 -18.45 -3.29 2.18
N PHE A 110 -18.21 -2.61 1.07
CA PHE A 110 -19.25 -1.83 0.38
C PHE A 110 -20.42 -2.71 -0.08
N GLN A 111 -20.15 -3.92 -0.60
CA GLN A 111 -21.24 -4.85 -0.97
C GLN A 111 -22.05 -5.29 0.26
N ALA A 112 -21.41 -5.52 1.40
CA ALA A 112 -22.11 -5.79 2.65
C ALA A 112 -22.98 -4.60 3.08
N GLN A 113 -22.45 -3.38 3.05
CA GLN A 113 -23.20 -2.15 3.40
C GLN A 113 -24.47 -1.95 2.55
N LYS A 114 -24.43 -2.29 1.27
CA LYS A 114 -25.62 -2.23 0.40
C LYS A 114 -26.79 -3.11 0.88
N THR A 115 -26.48 -4.15 1.64
CA THR A 115 -27.53 -5.07 2.17
C THR A 115 -28.05 -4.63 3.54
N TRP A 116 -27.47 -3.63 4.18
CA TRP A 116 -27.80 -3.28 5.57
C TRP A 116 -29.26 -2.82 5.72
N SER A 117 -29.78 -1.99 4.79
CA SER A 117 -31.16 -1.53 4.87
C SER A 117 -32.15 -2.70 4.90
N ASP A 118 -31.95 -3.68 3.99
CA ASP A 118 -32.84 -4.84 3.88
C ASP A 118 -32.68 -5.82 5.05
N LYS A 119 -31.43 -6.10 5.44
CA LYS A 119 -31.14 -7.07 6.51
C LYS A 119 -31.52 -6.56 7.90
N ILE A 120 -31.35 -5.26 8.15
CA ILE A 120 -31.57 -4.65 9.46
C ILE A 120 -33.03 -4.12 9.57
N GLY A 121 -33.65 -3.81 8.45
CA GLY A 121 -35.06 -3.36 8.39
C GLY A 121 -35.26 -1.87 8.72
N ILE A 122 -34.21 -1.05 8.61
CA ILE A 122 -34.29 0.42 8.76
C ILE A 122 -33.52 1.12 7.65
N PRO A 123 -33.87 2.37 7.28
CA PRO A 123 -33.16 3.13 6.26
C PRO A 123 -31.67 3.25 6.57
N CYS A 124 -30.82 2.97 5.57
CA CYS A 124 -29.38 3.12 5.64
C CYS A 124 -28.90 4.08 4.55
N ASP A 125 -28.32 5.22 4.96
CA ASP A 125 -27.69 6.19 4.08
C ASP A 125 -26.18 5.93 4.08
N VAL A 126 -25.63 5.50 2.94
CA VAL A 126 -24.21 5.24 2.75
C VAL A 126 -23.63 6.38 1.92
N LEU A 127 -22.92 7.28 2.60
CA LEU A 127 -22.27 8.45 2.01
C LEU A 127 -21.00 8.05 1.25
N GLU A 128 -20.59 8.87 0.28
CA GLU A 128 -19.29 8.71 -0.36
C GLU A 128 -18.16 8.90 0.66
N ASP A 129 -17.05 8.19 0.45
CA ASP A 129 -15.85 8.29 1.29
C ASP A 129 -15.09 9.59 0.97
N ASP A 130 -15.19 10.55 1.89
CA ASP A 130 -14.63 11.90 1.81
C ASP A 130 -13.16 12.01 2.28
N ARG A 131 -12.54 10.88 2.63
CA ARG A 131 -11.08 10.81 2.93
C ARG A 131 -10.22 10.86 1.67
N PHE A 132 -10.82 10.98 0.50
CA PHE A 132 -10.16 11.07 -0.80
C PHE A 132 -10.44 12.43 -1.44
N ILE A 133 -9.43 12.96 -2.15
CA ILE A 133 -9.52 14.25 -2.83
C ILE A 133 -10.33 14.14 -4.13
N CYS A 134 -10.22 13.01 -4.82
CA CYS A 134 -10.96 12.71 -6.03
C CYS A 134 -12.16 11.83 -5.73
N SER A 135 -13.38 12.35 -5.90
CA SER A 135 -14.58 11.52 -5.80
C SER A 135 -14.62 10.46 -6.91
N LEU A 136 -15.37 9.38 -6.69
CA LEU A 136 -15.53 8.33 -7.72
C LEU A 136 -16.24 8.89 -8.96
N GLU A 137 -17.13 9.86 -8.78
CA GLU A 137 -17.79 10.54 -9.89
C GLU A 137 -16.82 11.43 -10.66
N ASP A 138 -15.92 12.16 -9.98
CA ASP A 138 -14.87 12.96 -10.62
C ASP A 138 -13.93 12.07 -11.44
N PHE A 139 -13.53 10.91 -10.89
CA PHE A 139 -12.71 9.95 -11.62
C PHE A 139 -13.44 9.42 -12.86
N LYS A 140 -14.72 9.07 -12.74
CA LYS A 140 -15.55 8.62 -13.85
C LYS A 140 -15.73 9.70 -14.93
N ARG A 141 -15.83 10.96 -14.54
CA ARG A 141 -15.85 12.09 -15.49
C ARG A 141 -14.51 12.24 -16.18
N TRP A 142 -13.40 12.12 -15.43
CA TRP A 142 -12.06 12.20 -15.94
C TRP A 142 -11.74 11.11 -16.96
N GLU A 143 -12.15 9.86 -16.72
CA GLU A 143 -11.88 8.74 -17.63
C GLU A 143 -12.68 8.80 -18.94
N LYS A 144 -13.83 9.47 -18.93
CA LYS A 144 -14.79 9.48 -20.06
C LYS A 144 -14.13 9.96 -21.36
N GLY A 145 -14.22 9.13 -22.41
CA GLY A 145 -13.67 9.41 -23.73
C GLY A 145 -12.14 9.23 -23.87
N ARG A 146 -11.42 8.91 -22.81
CA ARG A 146 -9.98 8.63 -22.86
C ARG A 146 -9.71 7.20 -23.32
N LYS A 147 -8.94 7.04 -24.41
CA LYS A 147 -8.56 5.70 -24.93
C LYS A 147 -7.53 4.99 -24.01
N THR A 148 -6.71 5.75 -23.34
CA THR A 148 -5.69 5.26 -22.38
C THR A 148 -5.72 6.12 -21.15
N LEU A 149 -5.77 5.46 -20.00
CA LEU A 149 -5.66 6.13 -18.72
C LEU A 149 -4.17 6.13 -18.32
N ARG A 150 -3.67 7.29 -17.95
CA ARG A 150 -2.30 7.44 -17.44
C ARG A 150 -2.32 8.33 -16.23
N MET A 151 -1.68 7.83 -15.18
CA MET A 151 -1.55 8.55 -13.91
C MET A 151 -0.95 9.95 -14.09
N GLU A 152 0.00 10.12 -14.99
CA GLU A 152 0.62 11.43 -15.23
C GLU A 152 -0.39 12.52 -15.67
N TYR A 153 -1.36 12.18 -16.53
CA TYR A 153 -2.40 13.14 -16.93
C TYR A 153 -3.41 13.38 -15.81
N PHE A 154 -3.77 12.32 -15.08
CA PHE A 154 -4.62 12.44 -13.91
C PHE A 154 -3.97 13.35 -12.85
N TYR A 155 -2.69 13.18 -12.58
CA TYR A 155 -1.93 13.99 -11.64
C TYR A 155 -1.91 15.48 -12.02
N ARG A 156 -1.75 15.82 -13.30
CA ARG A 156 -1.81 17.21 -13.77
C ARG A 156 -3.17 17.83 -13.48
N ASP A 157 -4.25 17.11 -13.80
CA ASP A 157 -5.61 17.56 -13.52
C ASP A 157 -5.86 17.70 -11.99
N MET A 158 -5.28 16.80 -11.19
CA MET A 158 -5.34 16.90 -9.73
C MET A 158 -4.55 18.09 -9.17
N ARG A 159 -3.38 18.40 -9.71
CA ARG A 159 -2.62 19.60 -9.32
C ARG A 159 -3.43 20.87 -9.60
N GLN A 160 -4.04 20.97 -10.78
CA GLN A 160 -4.91 22.11 -11.13
C GLN A 160 -6.14 22.18 -10.20
N LYS A 161 -6.77 21.05 -9.88
CA LYS A 161 -7.91 21.00 -8.97
C LYS A 161 -7.57 21.46 -7.55
N THR A 162 -6.40 21.07 -7.04
CA THR A 162 -5.97 21.37 -5.65
C THR A 162 -5.18 22.66 -5.51
N GLY A 163 -4.65 23.23 -6.61
CA GLY A 163 -3.72 24.35 -6.58
C GLY A 163 -2.31 24.03 -6.09
N LEU A 164 -2.03 22.77 -5.72
CA LEU A 164 -0.74 22.37 -5.15
C LEU A 164 0.38 22.48 -6.17
N LEU A 165 1.44 23.24 -5.83
CA LEU A 165 2.60 23.54 -6.68
C LEU A 165 2.19 24.14 -8.04
N MET A 166 1.15 24.98 -8.06
CA MET A 166 0.67 25.71 -9.25
C MET A 166 0.93 27.19 -9.11
N ASN A 167 1.34 27.83 -10.21
CA ASN A 167 1.39 29.28 -10.32
C ASN A 167 -0.01 29.85 -10.58
N PRO A 168 -0.23 31.14 -10.33
CA PRO A 168 -1.53 31.81 -10.59
C PRO A 168 -2.01 31.76 -12.05
N ASP A 169 -1.11 31.49 -13.01
CA ASP A 169 -1.39 31.33 -14.44
C ASP A 169 -1.65 29.87 -14.87
N ASP A 170 -1.97 28.97 -13.91
CA ASP A 170 -2.19 27.54 -14.12
C ASP A 170 -0.97 26.77 -14.68
N THR A 171 0.21 27.34 -14.62
CA THR A 171 1.45 26.63 -14.95
C THR A 171 2.04 25.93 -13.71
N PRO A 172 2.77 24.81 -13.88
CA PRO A 172 3.39 24.13 -12.75
C PRO A 172 4.57 24.95 -12.20
N VAL A 173 4.66 25.02 -10.87
CA VAL A 173 5.83 25.60 -10.18
C VAL A 173 7.10 24.88 -10.64
N GLY A 174 8.19 25.63 -10.89
CA GLY A 174 9.44 25.10 -11.43
C GLY A 174 9.40 24.77 -12.94
N GLY A 175 8.29 25.11 -13.65
CA GLY A 175 8.14 24.95 -15.10
C GLY A 175 7.99 23.52 -15.60
N GLN A 176 7.92 22.52 -14.69
CA GLN A 176 7.82 21.10 -15.03
C GLN A 176 6.72 20.41 -14.23
N TRP A 177 6.09 19.39 -14.85
CA TRP A 177 5.05 18.61 -14.20
C TRP A 177 5.61 17.51 -13.28
N ASN A 178 6.85 17.05 -13.48
CA ASN A 178 7.54 16.12 -12.60
C ASN A 178 9.07 16.32 -12.67
N PHE A 179 9.75 15.87 -11.62
CA PHE A 179 11.19 15.99 -11.43
C PHE A 179 11.86 14.62 -11.21
N ASP A 180 11.26 13.53 -11.69
CA ASP A 180 11.76 12.15 -11.52
C ASP A 180 13.21 11.93 -11.95
N HIS A 181 13.71 12.70 -12.89
CA HIS A 181 15.08 12.57 -13.37
C HIS A 181 16.12 12.97 -12.33
N ASP A 182 15.74 13.82 -11.37
CA ASP A 182 16.60 14.30 -10.29
C ASP A 182 16.54 13.38 -9.04
N ASN A 183 15.70 12.34 -9.07
CA ASN A 183 15.31 11.56 -7.89
C ASN A 183 15.86 10.12 -7.87
N ARG A 184 17.09 9.88 -8.37
CA ARG A 184 17.64 8.52 -8.52
C ARG A 184 19.11 8.41 -8.10
N GLU A 185 19.46 9.11 -7.04
CA GLU A 185 20.82 9.05 -6.51
C GLU A 185 21.02 7.81 -5.62
N LYS A 186 22.23 7.29 -5.65
CA LYS A 186 22.66 6.28 -4.68
C LYS A 186 23.10 7.00 -3.42
N PRO A 187 22.60 6.60 -2.24
CA PRO A 187 23.03 7.23 -0.99
C PRO A 187 24.52 6.96 -0.74
N PRO A 188 25.28 7.97 -0.33
CA PRO A 188 26.69 7.79 -0.02
C PRO A 188 26.87 6.90 1.22
N ALA A 189 27.96 6.12 1.25
CA ALA A 189 28.29 5.31 2.40
C ALA A 189 28.56 6.18 3.64
N GLY A 190 28.07 5.74 4.80
CA GLY A 190 28.33 6.42 6.08
C GLY A 190 27.43 7.62 6.40
N LEU A 191 26.38 7.87 5.60
CA LEU A 191 25.35 8.83 5.97
C LEU A 191 24.59 8.32 7.21
N ASN A 192 24.26 9.26 8.09
CA ASN A 192 23.35 9.01 9.20
C ASN A 192 21.93 9.19 8.67
N TYR A 193 21.17 8.08 8.54
CA TYR A 193 19.82 8.10 8.00
C TYR A 193 18.81 8.45 9.09
N PRO A 194 17.80 9.28 8.79
CA PRO A 194 16.76 9.57 9.75
C PRO A 194 15.93 8.32 10.06
N SER A 195 15.50 8.21 11.30
CA SER A 195 14.48 7.23 11.70
C SER A 195 13.13 7.94 11.83
N PRO A 196 12.02 7.29 11.48
CA PRO A 196 10.70 7.84 11.76
C PRO A 196 10.51 8.10 13.25
N GLU A 197 9.66 9.07 13.58
CA GLU A 197 9.25 9.33 14.96
C GLU A 197 8.65 8.08 15.58
N ARG A 198 9.01 7.78 16.82
CA ARG A 198 8.60 6.56 17.54
C ARG A 198 7.78 6.92 18.77
N PHE A 199 6.71 6.17 19.00
CA PHE A 199 5.76 6.41 20.08
C PHE A 199 5.69 5.21 21.01
N GLU A 200 5.95 5.44 22.30
CA GLU A 200 5.81 4.37 23.30
C GLU A 200 4.34 4.01 23.51
N PRO A 201 4.02 2.71 23.56
CA PRO A 201 2.66 2.25 23.82
C PRO A 201 2.14 2.72 25.19
N ASP A 202 1.01 3.38 25.18
CA ASP A 202 0.28 3.75 26.39
C ASP A 202 -0.55 2.59 26.98
N ALA A 203 -1.39 2.88 27.97
CA ALA A 203 -2.20 1.86 28.64
C ALA A 203 -3.25 1.20 27.70
N ILE A 204 -3.81 1.96 26.76
CA ILE A 204 -4.80 1.47 25.77
C ILE A 204 -4.07 0.55 24.79
N THR A 205 -2.99 1.02 24.22
CA THR A 205 -2.18 0.27 23.24
C THR A 205 -1.63 -1.02 23.87
N LYS A 206 -1.11 -0.97 25.11
CA LYS A 206 -0.63 -2.17 25.83
C LYS A 206 -1.71 -3.25 26.01
N LYS A 207 -2.97 -2.85 26.27
CA LYS A 207 -4.10 -3.81 26.33
C LYS A 207 -4.34 -4.46 24.96
N VAL A 208 -4.26 -3.69 23.88
CA VAL A 208 -4.39 -4.22 22.51
C VAL A 208 -3.24 -5.17 22.16
N LEU A 209 -1.99 -4.81 22.50
CA LEU A 209 -0.83 -5.69 22.26
C LEU A 209 -1.00 -7.05 22.95
N ASN A 210 -1.49 -7.06 24.20
CA ASN A 210 -1.78 -8.30 24.93
C ASN A 210 -2.90 -9.11 24.25
N LEU A 211 -3.97 -8.45 23.77
CA LEU A 211 -5.05 -9.09 23.00
C LEU A 211 -4.50 -9.73 21.71
N VAL A 212 -3.72 -8.97 20.93
CA VAL A 212 -3.16 -9.46 19.67
C VAL A 212 -2.20 -10.63 19.91
N LYS A 213 -1.38 -10.58 20.95
CA LYS A 213 -0.49 -11.67 21.33
C LYS A 213 -1.26 -12.95 21.69
N ALA A 214 -2.40 -12.81 22.36
CA ALA A 214 -3.22 -13.94 22.79
C ALA A 214 -4.07 -14.54 21.65
N ARG A 215 -4.65 -13.69 20.79
CA ARG A 215 -5.65 -14.12 19.79
C ARG A 215 -5.07 -14.34 18.39
N PHE A 216 -3.97 -13.64 18.04
CA PHE A 216 -3.36 -13.62 16.70
C PHE A 216 -1.86 -13.98 16.76
N GLY A 217 -1.43 -14.75 17.77
CA GLY A 217 -0.02 -15.08 17.98
C GLY A 217 0.62 -15.86 16.83
N ASP A 218 -0.17 -16.61 16.07
CA ASP A 218 0.21 -17.40 14.89
C ASP A 218 0.18 -16.64 13.56
N HIS A 219 -0.27 -15.37 13.58
CA HIS A 219 -0.22 -14.50 12.41
C HIS A 219 1.21 -14.08 12.05
N PHE A 220 1.41 -13.64 10.80
CA PHE A 220 2.70 -13.22 10.27
C PHE A 220 3.31 -12.05 11.06
N GLY A 221 4.62 -12.05 11.13
CA GLY A 221 5.46 -10.93 11.56
C GLY A 221 5.65 -10.79 13.06
N ASP A 222 6.54 -9.88 13.44
CA ASP A 222 6.83 -9.54 14.81
C ASP A 222 5.84 -8.49 15.34
N LEU A 223 5.33 -8.69 16.55
CA LEU A 223 4.46 -7.70 17.18
C LEU A 223 5.26 -6.57 17.82
N GLU A 224 6.37 -6.91 18.45
CA GLU A 224 7.24 -5.98 19.18
C GLU A 224 8.60 -5.79 18.47
N PRO A 225 9.23 -4.64 18.61
CA PRO A 225 8.74 -3.42 19.24
C PRO A 225 7.57 -2.80 18.45
N PHE A 226 6.58 -2.27 19.14
CA PHE A 226 5.47 -1.54 18.54
C PHE A 226 5.59 -0.05 18.89
N THR A 227 5.83 0.79 17.89
CA THR A 227 6.10 2.22 18.07
C THR A 227 5.35 3.09 17.06
N LEU A 228 4.26 2.58 16.51
CA LEU A 228 3.47 3.28 15.48
C LEU A 228 2.60 4.39 16.10
N PRO A 229 2.35 5.49 15.36
CA PRO A 229 1.44 6.56 15.78
C PRO A 229 -0.02 6.07 15.73
N VAL A 230 -0.67 5.91 16.87
CA VAL A 230 -2.05 5.37 16.99
C VAL A 230 -3.11 6.45 17.28
N THR A 231 -2.71 7.72 17.37
CA THR A 231 -3.61 8.87 17.54
C THR A 231 -3.36 9.91 16.47
N ARG A 232 -4.37 10.77 16.21
CA ARG A 232 -4.18 11.91 15.29
C ARG A 232 -3.03 12.83 15.74
N GLN A 233 -2.91 13.09 17.04
CA GLN A 233 -1.82 13.91 17.57
C GLN A 233 -0.43 13.31 17.29
N GLN A 234 -0.28 11.99 17.45
CA GLN A 234 0.96 11.29 17.12
C GLN A 234 1.22 11.30 15.61
N ALA A 235 0.18 11.11 14.79
CA ALA A 235 0.29 11.16 13.34
C ALA A 235 0.74 12.55 12.84
N LEU A 236 0.24 13.64 13.44
CA LEU A 236 0.69 15.00 13.14
C LEU A 236 2.16 15.22 13.51
N LYS A 237 2.62 14.72 14.67
CA LYS A 237 4.04 14.77 15.05
C LYS A 237 4.92 13.98 14.09
N ALA A 238 4.45 12.81 13.63
CA ALA A 238 5.17 12.03 12.62
C ALA A 238 5.25 12.77 11.28
N LEU A 239 4.20 13.49 10.88
CA LEU A 239 4.20 14.36 9.70
C LEU A 239 5.21 15.49 9.85
N GLU A 240 5.19 16.23 10.96
CA GLU A 240 6.13 17.32 11.27
C GLU A 240 7.57 16.82 11.18
N ALA A 241 7.90 15.73 11.87
CA ALA A 241 9.23 15.13 11.84
C ALA A 241 9.67 14.70 10.42
N PHE A 242 8.76 14.16 9.61
CA PHE A 242 9.05 13.85 8.21
C PHE A 242 9.36 15.11 7.40
N ILE A 243 8.53 16.14 7.51
CA ILE A 243 8.71 17.41 6.78
C ILE A 243 10.05 18.04 7.10
N ASP A 244 10.41 18.11 8.39
CA ASP A 244 11.61 18.81 8.85
C ASP A 244 12.90 18.02 8.57
N ILE A 245 12.86 16.69 8.69
CA ILE A 245 14.08 15.88 8.72
C ILE A 245 14.29 15.11 7.41
N SER A 246 13.23 14.50 6.86
CA SER A 246 13.38 13.53 5.77
C SER A 246 13.01 14.10 4.40
N LEU A 247 12.02 14.97 4.32
CA LEU A 247 11.53 15.52 3.05
C LEU A 247 12.61 16.22 2.22
N PRO A 248 13.57 16.98 2.81
CA PRO A 248 14.61 17.64 2.02
C PRO A 248 15.43 16.69 1.14
N ASP A 249 15.72 15.49 1.62
CA ASP A 249 16.51 14.47 0.90
C ASP A 249 15.66 13.33 0.31
N PHE A 250 14.35 13.30 0.58
CA PHE A 250 13.44 12.26 0.09
C PHE A 250 13.54 12.06 -1.43
N GLY A 251 13.47 13.15 -2.21
CA GLY A 251 13.49 13.06 -3.66
C GLY A 251 14.76 12.38 -4.16
N ARG A 252 15.93 12.84 -3.75
CA ARG A 252 17.23 12.32 -4.19
C ARG A 252 17.36 10.81 -3.97
N PHE A 253 16.89 10.31 -2.82
CA PHE A 253 17.13 8.94 -2.36
C PHE A 253 15.88 8.04 -2.34
N GLN A 254 14.77 8.46 -2.93
CA GLN A 254 13.50 7.70 -2.91
C GLN A 254 13.62 6.28 -3.51
N ASP A 255 14.56 6.06 -4.44
CA ASP A 255 14.80 4.75 -5.08
C ASP A 255 15.92 3.95 -4.38
N ALA A 256 16.54 4.48 -3.34
CA ALA A 256 17.68 3.85 -2.67
C ALA A 256 17.25 2.74 -1.70
N MET A 257 18.11 1.73 -1.54
CA MET A 257 17.93 0.60 -0.61
C MET A 257 19.26 0.32 0.09
N MET A 258 19.27 0.24 1.41
CA MET A 258 20.49 0.02 2.19
C MET A 258 20.26 -1.00 3.30
N THR A 259 21.23 -1.89 3.50
CA THR A 259 21.21 -2.88 4.57
C THR A 259 21.06 -2.22 5.95
N GLY A 260 20.05 -2.64 6.72
CA GLY A 260 19.80 -2.12 8.06
C GLY A 260 19.21 -0.71 8.12
N GLN A 261 18.76 -0.16 6.96
CA GLN A 261 18.11 1.14 6.88
C GLN A 261 16.67 0.94 6.35
N ASP A 262 15.75 0.66 7.26
CA ASP A 262 14.39 0.20 6.92
C ASP A 262 13.54 1.31 6.28
N TYR A 263 13.78 2.57 6.62
CA TYR A 263 12.94 3.69 6.19
C TYR A 263 13.66 4.67 5.27
N LEU A 264 14.97 4.82 5.38
CA LEU A 264 15.74 5.87 4.71
C LEU A 264 15.09 7.24 4.92
N TYR A 265 14.66 7.90 3.85
CA TYR A 265 13.97 9.18 3.87
C TYR A 265 12.46 9.05 3.60
N HIS A 266 11.89 7.84 3.64
CA HIS A 266 10.46 7.63 3.41
C HIS A 266 9.63 8.04 4.63
N SER A 267 8.44 8.62 4.37
CA SER A 267 7.59 9.22 5.41
C SER A 267 6.96 8.21 6.37
N SER A 268 6.72 6.97 5.92
CA SER A 268 5.94 5.96 6.67
C SER A 268 4.53 6.42 7.12
N LEU A 269 3.99 7.48 6.47
CA LEU A 269 2.68 8.06 6.81
C LEU A 269 1.49 7.36 6.13
N SER A 270 1.75 6.43 5.20
CA SER A 270 0.71 5.75 4.41
C SER A 270 -0.38 5.11 5.27
N LEU A 271 0.00 4.50 6.41
CA LEU A 271 -0.95 3.91 7.35
C LEU A 271 -1.87 4.97 7.98
N CYS A 272 -1.32 6.10 8.43
CA CYS A 272 -2.10 7.19 9.01
C CYS A 272 -3.07 7.82 7.99
N ILE A 273 -2.63 7.97 6.73
CA ILE A 273 -3.47 8.51 5.65
C ILE A 273 -4.58 7.51 5.29
N ASN A 274 -4.25 6.22 5.20
CA ASN A 274 -5.21 5.19 4.80
C ASN A 274 -6.27 4.92 5.88
N THR A 275 -5.96 5.18 7.14
CA THR A 275 -6.91 5.02 8.25
C THR A 275 -7.65 6.31 8.63
N GLY A 276 -7.31 7.45 8.02
CA GLY A 276 -7.98 8.72 8.25
C GLY A 276 -7.44 9.53 9.45
N LEU A 277 -6.38 9.07 10.13
CA LEU A 277 -5.70 9.86 11.17
C LEU A 277 -5.08 11.14 10.59
N LEU A 278 -4.65 11.09 9.33
CA LEU A 278 -4.25 12.25 8.53
C LEU A 278 -5.08 12.30 7.25
N THR A 279 -5.41 13.51 6.79
CA THR A 279 -6.02 13.69 5.48
C THR A 279 -4.94 13.81 4.40
N PRO A 280 -5.16 13.30 3.18
CA PRO A 280 -4.18 13.42 2.11
C PRO A 280 -3.88 14.89 1.74
N LEU A 281 -4.87 15.78 1.86
CA LEU A 281 -4.69 17.18 1.52
C LEU A 281 -3.78 17.89 2.53
N GLU A 282 -4.02 17.74 3.85
CA GLU A 282 -3.16 18.39 4.87
C GLU A 282 -1.71 17.94 4.79
N VAL A 283 -1.46 16.66 4.44
CA VAL A 283 -0.10 16.14 4.25
C VAL A 283 0.58 16.78 3.03
N CYS A 284 -0.16 16.97 1.95
CA CYS A 284 0.36 17.63 0.75
C CYS A 284 0.57 19.14 0.95
N GLU A 285 -0.32 19.80 1.69
CA GLU A 285 -0.20 21.22 2.04
C GLU A 285 1.02 21.49 2.93
N ALA A 286 1.27 20.62 3.92
CA ALA A 286 2.46 20.71 4.77
C ALA A 286 3.75 20.59 3.93
N ALA A 287 3.79 19.66 2.99
CA ALA A 287 4.94 19.51 2.09
C ALA A 287 5.10 20.72 1.12
N ALA A 288 4.00 21.26 0.58
CA ALA A 288 4.03 22.44 -0.27
C ALA A 288 4.53 23.67 0.49
N THR A 289 4.07 23.85 1.73
CA THR A 289 4.53 24.94 2.62
C THR A 289 6.03 24.86 2.89
N ALA A 290 6.59 23.65 3.10
CA ALA A 290 8.04 23.48 3.26
C ALA A 290 8.83 23.93 2.02
N TYR A 291 8.29 23.72 0.81
CA TYR A 291 8.89 24.26 -0.41
C TYR A 291 8.81 25.78 -0.46
N GLU A 292 7.65 26.35 -0.17
CA GLU A 292 7.43 27.81 -0.18
C GLU A 292 8.33 28.54 0.81
N ASN A 293 8.61 27.95 1.95
CA ASN A 293 9.53 28.45 2.97
C ASN A 293 11.02 28.28 2.59
N GLY A 294 11.33 27.45 1.59
CA GLY A 294 12.71 27.11 1.21
C GLY A 294 13.33 25.97 2.03
N ASP A 295 12.53 25.25 2.83
CA ASP A 295 13.00 24.17 3.71
C ASP A 295 13.24 22.85 2.95
N ALA A 296 12.56 22.66 1.82
CA ALA A 296 12.71 21.46 0.99
C ALA A 296 12.74 21.79 -0.52
N PRO A 297 13.56 21.08 -1.34
CA PRO A 297 13.68 21.35 -2.76
C PRO A 297 12.46 20.81 -3.54
N ILE A 298 12.18 21.44 -4.68
CA ILE A 298 10.99 21.13 -5.51
C ILE A 298 10.93 19.66 -5.94
N ASN A 299 12.06 19.04 -6.27
CA ASN A 299 12.10 17.64 -6.70
C ASN A 299 11.65 16.66 -5.59
N SER A 300 11.97 16.95 -4.34
CA SER A 300 11.51 16.17 -3.18
C SER A 300 10.02 16.37 -2.92
N VAL A 301 9.59 17.64 -2.87
CA VAL A 301 8.19 18.00 -2.56
C VAL A 301 7.24 17.53 -3.66
N GLU A 302 7.57 17.79 -4.93
CA GLU A 302 6.76 17.32 -6.07
C GLU A 302 6.72 15.79 -6.11
N GLY A 303 7.87 15.13 -5.93
CA GLY A 303 7.97 13.68 -5.88
C GLY A 303 7.08 13.08 -4.80
N PHE A 304 7.02 13.69 -3.60
CA PHE A 304 6.18 13.26 -2.50
C PHE A 304 4.69 13.51 -2.77
N ILE A 305 4.30 14.73 -3.14
CA ILE A 305 2.90 15.10 -3.44
C ILE A 305 2.33 14.22 -4.55
N ARG A 306 3.12 13.86 -5.57
CA ARG A 306 2.70 13.01 -6.67
C ARG A 306 2.35 11.58 -6.21
N GLN A 307 2.96 11.06 -5.15
CA GLN A 307 2.55 9.76 -4.60
C GLN A 307 1.14 9.81 -4.01
N ILE A 308 0.72 10.96 -3.46
CA ILE A 308 -0.55 11.15 -2.77
C ILE A 308 -1.65 11.55 -3.76
N ILE A 309 -1.61 12.76 -4.31
CA ILE A 309 -2.69 13.23 -5.21
C ILE A 309 -2.63 12.60 -6.60
N GLY A 310 -1.48 12.04 -6.99
CA GLY A 310 -1.32 11.27 -8.22
C GLY A 310 -1.65 9.79 -8.00
N TRP A 311 -0.68 9.03 -7.50
CA TRP A 311 -0.80 7.58 -7.44
C TRP A 311 -1.90 7.08 -6.52
N ARG A 312 -2.00 7.55 -5.27
CA ARG A 312 -3.01 7.07 -4.32
C ARG A 312 -4.43 7.28 -4.85
N GLU A 313 -4.75 8.48 -5.31
CA GLU A 313 -6.07 8.81 -5.83
C GLU A 313 -6.37 8.06 -7.15
N TYR A 314 -5.37 7.94 -8.03
CA TYR A 314 -5.50 7.18 -9.28
C TYR A 314 -5.75 5.69 -9.03
N MET A 315 -5.04 5.07 -8.08
CA MET A 315 -5.23 3.66 -7.73
C MET A 315 -6.63 3.39 -7.19
N ARG A 316 -7.17 4.28 -6.34
CA ARG A 316 -8.57 4.17 -5.91
C ARG A 316 -9.54 4.20 -7.09
N GLY A 317 -9.36 5.15 -8.00
CA GLY A 317 -10.21 5.26 -9.20
C GLY A 317 -10.15 4.01 -10.06
N MET A 318 -8.95 3.49 -10.32
CA MET A 318 -8.75 2.26 -11.10
C MET A 318 -9.32 1.01 -10.42
N TYR A 319 -9.20 0.92 -9.09
CA TYR A 319 -9.79 -0.14 -8.29
C TYR A 319 -11.32 -0.18 -8.48
N TRP A 320 -12.00 0.89 -8.15
CA TRP A 320 -13.46 0.96 -8.21
C TRP A 320 -14.02 0.80 -9.63
N ARG A 321 -13.30 1.30 -10.63
CA ARG A 321 -13.65 1.15 -12.03
C ARG A 321 -13.74 -0.31 -12.48
N ASP A 322 -12.80 -1.13 -12.03
CA ASP A 322 -12.55 -2.46 -12.59
C ASP A 322 -12.95 -3.62 -11.65
N MET A 323 -13.35 -3.33 -10.39
CA MET A 323 -13.86 -4.36 -9.47
C MET A 323 -15.27 -4.86 -9.88
N PRO A 324 -15.59 -6.15 -9.64
CA PRO A 324 -14.73 -7.18 -8.99
C PRO A 324 -13.75 -7.89 -9.91
N GLN A 325 -13.81 -7.70 -11.22
CA GLN A 325 -13.00 -8.45 -12.21
C GLN A 325 -11.51 -8.16 -12.13
N PHE A 326 -11.12 -7.06 -11.47
CA PHE A 326 -9.72 -6.68 -11.36
C PHE A 326 -8.90 -7.72 -10.58
N ALA A 327 -9.46 -8.25 -9.50
CA ALA A 327 -8.78 -9.19 -8.60
C ALA A 327 -8.34 -10.51 -9.27
N SER A 328 -9.06 -10.95 -10.32
CA SER A 328 -8.78 -12.22 -11.00
C SER A 328 -7.94 -12.11 -12.27
N ARG A 329 -7.42 -10.91 -12.57
CA ARG A 329 -6.64 -10.72 -13.82
C ARG A 329 -5.29 -11.39 -13.76
N ASN A 330 -4.96 -12.07 -14.87
CA ASN A 330 -3.66 -12.71 -15.09
C ASN A 330 -3.29 -12.68 -16.58
N ALA A 331 -3.04 -11.48 -17.10
CA ALA A 331 -2.79 -11.27 -18.53
C ALA A 331 -1.50 -11.92 -19.05
N LEU A 332 -0.58 -12.29 -18.17
CA LEU A 332 0.67 -12.96 -18.52
C LEU A 332 0.61 -14.49 -18.36
N ALA A 333 -0.52 -15.02 -17.93
CA ALA A 333 -0.71 -16.45 -17.64
C ALA A 333 0.40 -17.00 -16.71
N ALA A 334 0.69 -16.27 -15.63
CA ALA A 334 1.67 -16.65 -14.63
C ALA A 334 1.00 -17.56 -13.58
N GLU A 335 1.51 -18.77 -13.40
CA GLU A 335 0.84 -19.82 -12.63
C GLU A 335 1.73 -20.45 -11.55
N ARG A 336 3.00 -20.02 -11.46
CA ARG A 336 3.91 -20.58 -10.46
C ARG A 336 3.45 -20.22 -9.05
N PRO A 337 3.41 -21.18 -8.12
CA PRO A 337 3.07 -20.88 -6.74
C PRO A 337 4.10 -19.95 -6.08
N LEU A 338 3.67 -19.19 -5.08
CA LEU A 338 4.54 -18.33 -4.29
C LEU A 338 5.58 -19.17 -3.54
N PRO A 339 6.88 -18.88 -3.65
CA PRO A 339 7.92 -19.61 -2.95
C PRO A 339 7.84 -19.46 -1.42
N ASP A 340 8.17 -20.52 -0.69
CA ASP A 340 8.15 -20.56 0.78
C ASP A 340 8.99 -19.47 1.44
N PHE A 341 10.09 -19.05 0.80
CA PHE A 341 10.95 -18.00 1.36
C PHE A 341 10.25 -16.63 1.51
N PHE A 342 9.15 -16.37 0.81
CA PHE A 342 8.36 -15.14 1.03
C PHE A 342 7.77 -15.10 2.45
N TRP A 343 7.54 -16.25 3.06
CA TRP A 343 7.02 -16.40 4.42
C TRP A 343 8.13 -16.59 5.47
N THR A 344 9.18 -17.29 5.09
CA THR A 344 10.25 -17.69 6.02
C THR A 344 11.48 -16.81 5.99
N GLY A 345 11.66 -15.98 4.95
CA GLY A 345 12.88 -15.20 4.72
C GLY A 345 14.10 -16.04 4.33
N LYS A 346 13.98 -17.36 4.23
CA LYS A 346 15.12 -18.27 4.01
C LYS A 346 15.50 -18.35 2.54
N THR A 347 16.31 -17.41 2.08
CA THR A 347 16.85 -17.36 0.72
C THR A 347 18.28 -16.87 0.70
N GLU A 348 19.09 -17.37 -0.23
CA GLU A 348 20.46 -16.92 -0.45
C GLU A 348 20.54 -15.61 -1.28
N MET A 349 19.41 -15.15 -1.82
CA MET A 349 19.31 -13.84 -2.49
C MET A 349 19.21 -12.73 -1.45
N ASN A 350 20.36 -12.11 -1.11
CA ASN A 350 20.42 -11.12 -0.02
C ASN A 350 19.40 -9.97 -0.16
N CYS A 351 19.11 -9.49 -1.36
CA CYS A 351 18.12 -8.44 -1.57
C CYS A 351 16.70 -8.87 -1.17
N LEU A 352 16.31 -10.11 -1.45
CA LEU A 352 15.03 -10.66 -1.01
C LEU A 352 15.04 -10.92 0.51
N ALA A 353 16.12 -11.52 1.03
CA ALA A 353 16.25 -11.79 2.46
C ALA A 353 16.11 -10.50 3.29
N GLN A 354 16.82 -9.42 2.92
CA GLN A 354 16.74 -8.13 3.60
C GLN A 354 15.33 -7.52 3.53
N SER A 355 14.69 -7.56 2.36
CA SER A 355 13.35 -6.98 2.19
C SER A 355 12.27 -7.76 2.95
N ILE A 356 12.39 -9.10 3.03
CA ILE A 356 11.44 -9.95 3.74
C ILE A 356 11.66 -9.85 5.26
N ASP A 357 12.92 -9.84 5.71
CA ASP A 357 13.25 -9.65 7.13
C ASP A 357 12.69 -8.32 7.65
N GLN A 358 12.92 -7.23 6.91
CA GLN A 358 12.34 -5.92 7.23
C GLN A 358 10.80 -5.99 7.27
N THR A 359 10.17 -6.64 6.29
CA THR A 359 8.72 -6.82 6.25
C THR A 359 8.21 -7.58 7.48
N ASN A 360 8.91 -8.63 7.91
CA ASN A 360 8.56 -9.40 9.11
C ASN A 360 8.67 -8.56 10.39
N ARG A 361 9.74 -7.78 10.54
CA ARG A 361 9.98 -6.95 11.73
C ARG A 361 9.11 -5.71 11.79
N GLU A 362 8.96 -5.00 10.67
CA GLU A 362 8.38 -3.66 10.65
C GLU A 362 6.95 -3.62 10.04
N ALA A 363 6.44 -4.73 9.48
CA ALA A 363 5.24 -4.72 8.63
C ALA A 363 5.34 -3.70 7.48
N TYR A 364 6.54 -3.36 7.07
CA TYR A 364 6.84 -2.30 6.13
C TYR A 364 8.04 -2.63 5.26
N ALA A 365 7.95 -2.28 4.00
CA ALA A 365 9.05 -2.09 3.09
C ALA A 365 8.70 -0.88 2.20
N HIS A 366 9.67 -0.04 1.83
CA HIS A 366 9.36 1.09 0.97
C HIS A 366 9.07 0.66 -0.47
N HIS A 367 8.44 1.53 -1.24
CA HIS A 367 7.91 1.21 -2.57
C HIS A 367 8.91 0.49 -3.49
N ILE A 368 10.18 0.89 -3.50
CA ILE A 368 11.19 0.29 -4.39
C ILE A 368 11.54 -1.14 -3.99
N GLN A 369 11.60 -1.46 -2.70
CA GLN A 369 11.76 -2.85 -2.26
C GLN A 369 10.55 -3.68 -2.68
N ARG A 370 9.33 -3.15 -2.52
CA ARG A 370 8.10 -3.84 -2.95
C ARG A 370 8.06 -4.04 -4.46
N LEU A 371 8.35 -3.00 -5.25
CA LEU A 371 8.24 -3.06 -6.71
C LEU A 371 9.44 -3.74 -7.37
N MET A 372 10.67 -3.29 -7.07
CA MET A 372 11.86 -3.64 -7.83
C MET A 372 12.68 -4.79 -7.25
N VAL A 373 12.35 -5.26 -6.06
CA VAL A 373 12.94 -6.46 -5.45
C VAL A 373 11.90 -7.58 -5.40
N LEU A 374 10.91 -7.48 -4.52
CA LEU A 374 9.90 -8.52 -4.27
C LEU A 374 8.98 -8.73 -5.48
N GLY A 375 8.34 -7.68 -5.95
CA GLY A 375 7.43 -7.72 -7.10
C GLY A 375 8.14 -8.05 -8.41
N ASN A 376 9.34 -7.49 -8.64
CA ASN A 376 10.16 -7.82 -9.80
C ASN A 376 10.56 -9.31 -9.82
N PHE A 377 10.95 -9.87 -8.67
CA PHE A 377 11.23 -11.30 -8.60
C PHE A 377 9.98 -12.12 -8.97
N ALA A 378 8.83 -11.82 -8.35
CA ALA A 378 7.58 -12.53 -8.63
C ALA A 378 7.20 -12.47 -10.12
N LEU A 379 7.27 -11.29 -10.72
CA LEU A 379 6.98 -11.07 -12.14
C LEU A 379 7.95 -11.88 -13.04
N LEU A 380 9.24 -11.80 -12.78
CA LEU A 380 10.27 -12.50 -13.58
C LEU A 380 10.16 -14.02 -13.43
N ALA A 381 9.88 -14.51 -12.25
CA ALA A 381 9.70 -15.93 -11.96
C ALA A 381 8.37 -16.49 -12.48
N GLY A 382 7.42 -15.64 -12.83
CA GLY A 382 6.08 -16.05 -13.27
C GLY A 382 5.21 -16.57 -12.14
N ILE A 383 5.31 -15.96 -10.97
CA ILE A 383 4.46 -16.26 -9.78
C ILE A 383 3.02 -15.85 -10.09
N ASN A 384 2.07 -16.64 -9.60
CA ASN A 384 0.64 -16.33 -9.68
C ASN A 384 0.36 -14.94 -9.07
N PRO A 385 -0.23 -14.00 -9.83
CA PRO A 385 -0.43 -12.63 -9.37
C PRO A 385 -1.40 -12.52 -8.18
N GLN A 386 -2.33 -13.45 -8.01
CA GLN A 386 -3.23 -13.48 -6.87
C GLN A 386 -2.47 -13.86 -5.59
N GLU A 387 -1.59 -14.87 -5.66
CA GLU A 387 -0.82 -15.29 -4.49
C GLU A 387 0.14 -14.21 -3.98
N ILE A 388 0.83 -13.52 -4.89
CA ILE A 388 1.70 -12.40 -4.48
C ILE A 388 0.88 -11.20 -4.00
N SER A 389 -0.30 -10.94 -4.56
CA SER A 389 -1.21 -9.89 -4.10
C SER A 389 -1.74 -10.19 -2.69
N ASP A 390 -2.17 -11.42 -2.43
CA ASP A 390 -2.59 -11.86 -1.10
C ASP A 390 -1.45 -11.74 -0.09
N TRP A 391 -0.22 -12.11 -0.48
CA TRP A 391 0.95 -11.93 0.38
C TRP A 391 1.19 -10.46 0.75
N PHE A 392 1.14 -9.53 -0.22
CA PHE A 392 1.29 -8.09 0.05
C PHE A 392 0.20 -7.57 0.99
N LEU A 393 -1.04 -8.01 0.81
CA LEU A 393 -2.18 -7.62 1.66
C LEU A 393 -2.02 -8.10 3.11
N VAL A 394 -1.45 -9.30 3.29
CA VAL A 394 -1.18 -9.89 4.60
C VAL A 394 -0.07 -9.15 5.34
N VAL A 395 1.07 -8.91 4.68
CA VAL A 395 2.32 -8.59 5.38
C VAL A 395 2.56 -7.11 5.62
N TYR A 396 1.88 -6.21 4.92
CA TYR A 396 2.09 -4.78 5.10
C TYR A 396 0.99 -4.11 5.92
N PHE A 397 1.39 -3.27 6.86
CA PHE A 397 0.46 -2.56 7.73
C PHE A 397 -0.42 -1.56 6.97
N ASP A 398 0.07 -0.97 5.90
CA ASP A 398 -0.62 0.04 5.06
C ASP A 398 -1.37 -0.55 3.86
N ALA A 399 -1.36 -1.88 3.70
CA ALA A 399 -2.05 -2.57 2.63
C ALA A 399 -3.55 -2.70 2.94
N PHE A 400 -4.36 -1.97 2.18
CA PHE A 400 -5.79 -2.14 2.04
C PHE A 400 -6.08 -2.53 0.60
N GLU A 401 -7.13 -3.35 0.35
CA GLU A 401 -7.36 -3.93 -0.98
C GLU A 401 -7.43 -2.86 -2.08
N TRP A 402 -8.05 -1.71 -1.80
CA TRP A 402 -8.21 -0.65 -2.79
C TRP A 402 -6.90 -0.02 -3.27
N VAL A 403 -5.87 0.02 -2.44
CA VAL A 403 -4.55 0.57 -2.82
C VAL A 403 -3.58 -0.54 -3.21
N GLU A 404 -3.65 -1.67 -2.53
CA GLU A 404 -2.69 -2.76 -2.72
C GLU A 404 -2.95 -3.49 -4.05
N LEU A 405 -4.19 -3.93 -4.30
CA LEU A 405 -4.55 -4.72 -5.47
C LEU A 405 -4.16 -4.05 -6.82
N PRO A 406 -4.47 -2.75 -7.08
CA PRO A 406 -4.01 -2.10 -8.31
C PRO A 406 -2.49 -1.96 -8.40
N ASN A 407 -1.80 -1.75 -7.29
CA ASN A 407 -0.35 -1.66 -7.27
C ASN A 407 0.31 -3.02 -7.59
N VAL A 408 -0.24 -4.13 -7.10
CA VAL A 408 0.33 -5.45 -7.36
C VAL A 408 -0.14 -6.00 -8.71
N ILE A 409 -1.44 -6.21 -8.90
CA ILE A 409 -1.99 -6.79 -10.15
C ILE A 409 -1.68 -5.91 -11.36
N GLY A 410 -1.82 -4.57 -11.23
CA GLY A 410 -1.61 -3.64 -12.33
C GLY A 410 -0.15 -3.23 -12.52
N MET A 411 0.46 -2.59 -11.52
CA MET A 411 1.79 -2.02 -11.66
C MET A 411 2.88 -3.08 -11.58
N SER A 412 2.90 -3.89 -10.52
CA SER A 412 3.99 -4.82 -10.23
C SER A 412 3.98 -6.04 -11.17
N GLN A 413 2.83 -6.73 -11.28
CA GLN A 413 2.72 -7.99 -12.02
C GLN A 413 2.27 -7.82 -13.47
N PHE A 414 1.89 -6.60 -13.89
CA PHE A 414 1.34 -6.37 -15.23
C PHE A 414 0.19 -7.32 -15.61
N ALA A 415 -0.50 -7.84 -14.61
CA ALA A 415 -1.54 -8.84 -14.78
C ALA A 415 -2.86 -8.23 -15.30
N ASP A 416 -3.01 -6.91 -15.25
CA ASP A 416 -4.12 -6.15 -15.84
C ASP A 416 -3.99 -5.96 -17.36
N GLY A 417 -2.87 -6.40 -17.94
CA GLY A 417 -2.59 -6.29 -19.36
C GLY A 417 -2.12 -4.92 -19.82
N GLY A 418 -1.71 -4.05 -18.89
CA GLY A 418 -1.12 -2.74 -19.18
C GLY A 418 -2.12 -1.57 -19.08
N LYS A 419 -3.17 -1.71 -18.28
CA LYS A 419 -4.11 -0.61 -18.02
C LYS A 419 -3.48 0.44 -17.09
N ILE A 420 -2.76 0.01 -16.05
CA ILE A 420 -2.06 0.89 -15.11
C ILE A 420 -0.66 1.20 -15.60
N ALA A 421 0.15 0.17 -15.83
CA ALA A 421 1.54 0.32 -16.28
C ALA A 421 1.67 0.20 -17.80
N SER A 422 2.35 1.13 -18.46
CA SER A 422 2.53 1.11 -19.92
C SER A 422 3.55 0.08 -20.43
N LYS A 423 4.32 -0.52 -19.52
CA LYS A 423 5.24 -1.64 -19.71
C LYS A 423 5.43 -2.38 -18.41
N PRO A 424 5.83 -3.65 -18.42
CA PRO A 424 6.25 -4.34 -17.21
C PRO A 424 7.44 -3.64 -16.53
N TYR A 425 7.39 -3.57 -15.19
CA TYR A 425 8.50 -3.07 -14.37
C TYR A 425 9.49 -4.21 -14.09
N VAL A 426 10.26 -4.57 -15.12
CA VAL A 426 11.27 -5.63 -15.04
C VAL A 426 12.68 -5.06 -14.98
N GLY A 427 13.52 -5.60 -14.09
CA GLY A 427 14.90 -5.23 -13.91
C GLY A 427 15.78 -6.44 -13.62
N SER A 428 17.02 -6.42 -14.14
CA SER A 428 18.04 -7.41 -13.79
C SER A 428 18.74 -7.06 -12.48
N GLY A 429 19.60 -7.93 -11.97
CA GLY A 429 20.42 -7.66 -10.80
C GLY A 429 21.27 -6.39 -10.88
N ALA A 430 21.54 -5.90 -12.09
CA ALA A 430 22.26 -4.63 -12.29
C ALA A 430 21.50 -3.41 -11.75
N TYR A 431 20.16 -3.39 -11.80
CA TYR A 431 19.36 -2.34 -11.18
C TYR A 431 19.51 -2.36 -9.66
N ILE A 432 19.32 -3.53 -9.04
CA ILE A 432 19.42 -3.72 -7.59
C ILE A 432 20.83 -3.32 -7.10
N ASN A 433 21.89 -3.74 -7.82
CA ASN A 433 23.26 -3.39 -7.49
C ASN A 433 23.56 -1.89 -7.57
N ARG A 434 22.89 -1.18 -8.49
CA ARG A 434 23.06 0.27 -8.63
C ARG A 434 22.38 1.03 -7.49
N MET A 435 21.19 0.58 -7.05
CA MET A 435 20.35 1.30 -6.11
C MET A 435 20.50 0.81 -4.67
N SER A 436 21.36 -0.20 -4.41
CA SER A 436 21.54 -0.76 -3.08
C SER A 436 22.99 -1.18 -2.80
N ASP A 437 23.26 -1.54 -1.55
CA ASP A 437 24.48 -2.23 -1.12
C ASP A 437 24.30 -3.77 -1.01
N TYR A 438 23.11 -4.29 -1.26
CA TYR A 438 22.73 -5.69 -1.05
C TYR A 438 23.61 -6.69 -1.80
N CYS A 439 24.02 -6.35 -3.04
CA CYS A 439 24.81 -7.26 -3.85
C CYS A 439 26.23 -7.49 -3.35
N GLY A 440 26.77 -6.57 -2.55
CA GLY A 440 28.13 -6.68 -2.02
C GLY A 440 28.33 -7.83 -1.03
N LYS A 441 27.25 -8.28 -0.36
CA LYS A 441 27.27 -9.39 0.60
C LYS A 441 26.38 -10.56 0.16
N CYS A 442 25.97 -10.60 -1.12
CA CYS A 442 25.10 -11.66 -1.65
C CYS A 442 25.88 -12.93 -1.93
N HIS A 443 25.25 -14.09 -1.72
CA HIS A 443 25.78 -15.38 -2.14
C HIS A 443 26.04 -15.45 -3.66
N PHE A 444 25.19 -14.79 -4.43
CA PHE A 444 25.26 -14.75 -5.89
C PHE A 444 26.06 -13.53 -6.39
N ASP A 445 26.84 -13.73 -7.46
CA ASP A 445 27.60 -12.66 -8.11
C ASP A 445 26.74 -11.97 -9.19
N VAL A 446 26.44 -10.70 -8.99
CA VAL A 446 25.67 -9.87 -9.93
C VAL A 446 26.38 -9.64 -11.27
N LYS A 447 27.72 -9.79 -11.33
CA LYS A 447 28.51 -9.66 -12.56
C LYS A 447 28.38 -10.89 -13.44
N GLN A 448 28.22 -12.07 -12.85
CA GLN A 448 27.97 -13.31 -13.57
C GLN A 448 26.59 -13.32 -14.19
N LYS A 449 26.50 -13.84 -15.42
CA LYS A 449 25.25 -13.78 -16.20
C LYS A 449 24.48 -15.11 -16.22
N THR A 450 25.20 -16.22 -16.12
CA THR A 450 24.68 -17.59 -16.13
C THR A 450 25.51 -18.48 -15.22
N GLY A 451 24.97 -19.63 -14.84
CA GLY A 451 25.61 -20.60 -13.95
C GLY A 451 25.19 -20.49 -12.49
N VAL A 452 25.62 -21.43 -11.66
CA VAL A 452 25.14 -21.63 -10.27
C VAL A 452 25.39 -20.43 -9.36
N LYS A 453 26.46 -19.69 -9.54
CA LYS A 453 26.80 -18.50 -8.75
C LYS A 453 26.29 -17.19 -9.37
N ALA A 454 25.70 -17.24 -10.56
CA ALA A 454 25.16 -16.05 -11.20
C ALA A 454 23.92 -15.53 -10.44
N CYS A 455 23.79 -14.20 -10.35
CA CYS A 455 22.59 -13.58 -9.79
C CYS A 455 21.35 -14.05 -10.56
N PRO A 456 20.36 -14.70 -9.91
CA PRO A 456 19.17 -15.23 -10.57
C PRO A 456 18.39 -14.18 -11.37
N PHE A 457 18.31 -12.94 -10.87
CA PHE A 457 17.66 -11.83 -11.58
C PHE A 457 18.21 -11.61 -13.00
N ASN A 458 19.51 -11.91 -13.25
CA ASN A 458 20.09 -11.73 -14.58
C ASN A 458 19.50 -12.71 -15.60
N ALA A 459 19.41 -13.98 -15.25
CA ALA A 459 18.87 -15.02 -16.12
C ALA A 459 17.34 -14.89 -16.24
N LEU A 460 16.63 -14.71 -15.13
CA LEU A 460 15.19 -14.54 -15.11
C LEU A 460 14.71 -13.34 -15.94
N TYR A 461 15.47 -12.22 -15.93
CA TYR A 461 15.15 -11.05 -16.74
C TYR A 461 15.14 -11.37 -18.25
N TRP A 462 16.17 -12.06 -18.75
CA TRP A 462 16.24 -12.41 -20.16
C TRP A 462 15.27 -13.53 -20.54
N ASP A 463 15.02 -14.47 -19.65
CA ASP A 463 13.98 -15.49 -19.81
C ASP A 463 12.58 -14.89 -19.88
N PHE A 464 12.26 -13.90 -19.01
CA PHE A 464 11.00 -13.16 -19.07
C PHE A 464 10.80 -12.49 -20.44
N LEU A 465 11.83 -11.81 -20.95
CA LEU A 465 11.77 -11.18 -22.27
C LEU A 465 11.56 -12.22 -23.38
N ALA A 466 12.21 -13.37 -23.31
CA ALA A 466 12.04 -14.46 -24.26
C ALA A 466 10.63 -15.07 -24.23
N ARG A 467 10.10 -15.35 -23.02
CA ARG A 467 8.73 -15.90 -22.85
C ARG A 467 7.65 -14.98 -23.38
N HIS A 468 7.85 -13.68 -23.27
CA HIS A 468 6.84 -12.68 -23.62
C HIS A 468 7.18 -11.87 -24.87
N GLU A 469 8.08 -12.35 -25.73
CA GLU A 469 8.54 -11.64 -26.93
C GLU A 469 7.40 -11.27 -27.87
N THR A 470 6.50 -12.21 -28.16
CA THR A 470 5.33 -11.98 -29.02
C THR A 470 4.47 -10.80 -28.54
N ARG A 471 4.34 -10.66 -27.24
CA ARG A 471 3.51 -9.61 -26.61
C ARG A 471 4.21 -8.26 -26.58
N PHE A 472 5.49 -8.23 -26.25
CA PHE A 472 6.18 -6.99 -25.90
C PHE A 472 7.20 -6.48 -26.92
N SER A 473 7.57 -7.26 -27.94
CA SER A 473 8.56 -6.82 -28.94
C SER A 473 8.15 -5.56 -29.70
N LYS A 474 6.82 -5.33 -29.84
CA LYS A 474 6.25 -4.14 -30.47
C LYS A 474 6.07 -2.96 -29.50
N ASN A 475 6.32 -3.14 -28.20
CA ASN A 475 6.19 -2.05 -27.22
C ASN A 475 7.38 -1.09 -27.35
N MET A 476 7.12 0.16 -27.71
CA MET A 476 8.17 1.18 -27.95
C MET A 476 9.07 1.40 -26.71
N ARG A 477 8.53 1.25 -25.49
CA ARG A 477 9.29 1.39 -24.23
C ARG A 477 10.21 0.20 -23.95
N MET A 478 10.03 -0.94 -24.63
CA MET A 478 10.85 -2.15 -24.51
C MET A 478 11.75 -2.39 -25.72
N LYS A 479 11.70 -1.53 -26.73
CA LYS A 479 12.44 -1.67 -27.99
C LYS A 479 13.94 -1.93 -27.79
N ASN A 480 14.58 -1.17 -26.91
CA ASN A 480 16.02 -1.31 -26.65
C ASN A 480 16.37 -2.66 -25.98
N MET A 481 15.49 -3.18 -25.14
CA MET A 481 15.66 -4.48 -24.47
C MET A 481 15.62 -5.61 -25.50
N TYR A 482 14.63 -5.61 -26.39
CA TYR A 482 14.50 -6.59 -27.45
C TYR A 482 15.58 -6.43 -28.51
N ALA A 483 16.01 -5.22 -28.88
CA ALA A 483 17.15 -5.00 -29.75
C ALA A 483 18.45 -5.61 -29.18
N THR A 484 18.61 -5.60 -27.86
CA THR A 484 19.73 -6.24 -27.18
C THR A 484 19.58 -7.77 -27.20
N TRP A 485 18.39 -8.29 -26.88
CA TRP A 485 18.07 -9.70 -26.93
C TRP A 485 18.37 -10.32 -28.31
N HIS A 486 17.93 -9.65 -29.38
CA HIS A 486 18.12 -10.13 -30.75
C HIS A 486 19.58 -10.12 -31.20
N ARG A 487 20.45 -9.31 -30.58
CA ARG A 487 21.89 -9.31 -30.85
C ARG A 487 22.66 -10.44 -30.16
N PHE A 488 22.05 -11.14 -29.20
CA PHE A 488 22.70 -12.28 -28.57
C PHE A 488 22.77 -13.47 -29.54
N THR A 489 23.89 -14.24 -29.48
CA THR A 489 23.98 -15.52 -30.13
C THR A 489 22.94 -16.50 -29.56
N GLU A 490 22.61 -17.53 -30.33
CA GLU A 490 21.65 -18.54 -29.86
C GLU A 490 22.16 -19.26 -28.60
N ASP A 491 23.42 -19.63 -28.55
CA ASP A 491 24.04 -20.24 -27.35
C ASP A 491 23.88 -19.36 -26.12
N LYS A 492 24.06 -18.04 -26.27
CA LYS A 492 23.88 -17.08 -25.16
C LYS A 492 22.42 -16.99 -24.69
N ARG A 493 21.48 -17.00 -25.63
CA ARG A 493 20.03 -17.02 -25.30
C ARG A 493 19.65 -18.30 -24.57
N GLN A 494 20.10 -19.44 -25.08
CA GLN A 494 19.88 -20.75 -24.45
C GLN A 494 20.54 -20.82 -23.06
N GLY A 495 21.75 -20.30 -22.90
CA GLY A 495 22.43 -20.21 -21.61
C GLY A 495 21.65 -19.45 -20.57
N TYR A 496 21.02 -18.30 -20.91
CA TYR A 496 20.14 -17.56 -19.99
C TYR A 496 18.90 -18.36 -19.62
N ARG A 497 18.23 -18.97 -20.61
CA ARG A 497 17.01 -19.75 -20.38
C ARG A 497 17.28 -21.00 -19.54
N ALA A 498 18.37 -21.72 -19.83
CA ALA A 498 18.76 -22.88 -19.03
C ALA A 498 19.11 -22.50 -17.57
N SER A 499 19.85 -21.39 -17.39
CA SER A 499 20.18 -20.91 -16.05
C SER A 499 18.92 -20.45 -15.27
N ALA A 500 17.94 -19.83 -15.93
CA ALA A 500 16.67 -19.45 -15.33
C ALA A 500 15.85 -20.70 -14.94
N SER A 501 15.72 -21.69 -15.85
CA SER A 501 15.00 -22.94 -15.57
C SER A 501 15.60 -23.67 -14.38
N ALA A 502 16.91 -23.87 -14.37
CA ALA A 502 17.61 -24.55 -13.29
C ALA A 502 17.39 -23.85 -11.92
N PHE A 503 17.41 -22.52 -11.91
CA PHE A 503 17.09 -21.77 -10.68
C PHE A 503 15.62 -21.94 -10.26
N LEU A 504 14.68 -21.82 -11.20
CA LEU A 504 13.24 -21.93 -10.91
C LEU A 504 12.85 -23.32 -10.37
N GLU A 505 13.59 -24.38 -10.75
CA GLU A 505 13.41 -25.74 -10.25
C GLU A 505 13.84 -25.91 -8.77
N THR A 506 14.68 -25.00 -8.26
CA THR A 506 15.08 -24.99 -6.84
C THR A 506 14.05 -24.36 -5.92
N LEU A 507 13.05 -23.68 -6.47
CA LEU A 507 12.03 -22.98 -5.68
C LEU A 507 11.05 -23.97 -5.06
N THR A 508 10.94 -23.94 -3.75
CA THR A 508 9.95 -24.73 -3.00
C THR A 508 8.68 -23.90 -2.83
N PRO A 509 7.50 -24.42 -3.24
CA PRO A 509 6.22 -23.74 -3.00
C PRO A 509 5.97 -23.52 -1.50
N ALA A 510 5.29 -22.43 -1.16
CA ALA A 510 4.80 -22.23 0.20
C ALA A 510 3.83 -23.34 0.60
N SER A 511 3.87 -23.78 1.85
CA SER A 511 2.85 -24.65 2.40
C SER A 511 1.51 -23.88 2.47
N SER A 512 0.40 -24.56 2.19
CA SER A 512 -0.95 -23.99 2.00
C SER A 512 -1.61 -23.41 3.27
N GLY A 513 -0.87 -22.96 4.27
CA GLY A 513 -1.41 -22.47 5.54
C GLY A 513 -1.43 -20.95 5.72
N TRP A 514 -0.98 -20.16 4.75
CA TRP A 514 -0.76 -18.73 4.91
C TRP A 514 -1.73 -17.82 4.12
N ALA A 515 -2.34 -18.35 3.09
CA ALA A 515 -3.35 -17.65 2.29
C ALA A 515 -4.75 -17.75 2.91
N ARG A 516 -5.73 -17.09 2.32
CA ARG A 516 -7.15 -17.09 2.73
C ARG A 516 -7.63 -18.50 3.09
N GLU A 517 -8.28 -18.63 4.25
CA GLU A 517 -9.06 -19.82 4.58
C GLU A 517 -10.23 -19.99 3.62
#